data_df69672cd11362e3c49b409afcf92166
#
_entry.id   df69672cd11362e3c49b409afcf92166
#
_cell.length_a   1.000
_cell.length_b   1.000
_cell.length_c   1.000
_cell.angle_alpha   90.00
_cell.angle_beta   90.00
_cell.angle_gamma   90.00
#
_symmetry.space_group_name_H-M   'P 1'
#
loop_
_entity.id
_entity.type
_entity.pdbx_description
1 polymer ?
#
loop_
_entity_poly.entity_id
_entity_poly.type
_entity_poly.pdbx_seq_one_letter_code
_entity_poly.pdbx_strand_id
1 'polypeptide(L)'
;MTTLTTKLLDDIVAAFNEHDAEKVVSFFHMEGELISASGGNGRGTLTKGRDAIREALKARFTASPDIQWMEGKSWIAASQAVTEFRVVATLPDGGKLDVLGCDVWEFSGDKILRKNTYYKQ
;
A
#
# COMPACT_ATOMS: atom_id res chain seq x y z
N MET A 1 -18.79 -13.40 9.17
CA MET A 1 -17.36 -13.11 9.42
C MET A 1 -16.61 -13.22 8.10
N THR A 2 -15.90 -12.18 7.73
CA THR A 2 -15.16 -12.15 6.46
C THR A 2 -13.78 -12.77 6.67
N THR A 3 -13.45 -13.74 5.81
CA THR A 3 -12.12 -14.35 5.81
C THR A 3 -11.24 -13.66 4.75
N LEU A 4 -10.03 -13.30 5.13
CA LEU A 4 -9.06 -12.76 4.18
C LEU A 4 -8.71 -13.82 3.14
N THR A 5 -8.55 -13.37 1.90
CA THR A 5 -8.15 -14.23 0.79
C THR A 5 -7.01 -13.57 0.02
N THR A 6 -6.20 -14.39 -0.65
CA THR A 6 -5.16 -13.85 -1.56
C THR A 6 -5.81 -13.06 -2.70
N LYS A 7 -7.02 -13.46 -3.13
CA LYS A 7 -7.73 -12.71 -4.16
C LYS A 7 -8.01 -11.28 -3.74
N LEU A 8 -8.45 -11.07 -2.50
CA LEU A 8 -8.68 -9.70 -1.98
C LEU A 8 -7.37 -8.89 -2.02
N LEU A 9 -6.26 -9.48 -1.57
CA LEU A 9 -4.97 -8.81 -1.61
C LEU A 9 -4.53 -8.50 -3.03
N ASP A 10 -4.73 -9.44 -3.96
CA ASP A 10 -4.43 -9.22 -5.37
C ASP A 10 -5.28 -8.09 -5.96
N ASP A 11 -6.56 -8.03 -5.61
CA ASP A 11 -7.47 -6.96 -6.06
C ASP A 11 -7.02 -5.59 -5.52
N ILE A 12 -6.55 -5.54 -4.29
CA ILE A 12 -6.03 -4.31 -3.69
C ILE A 12 -4.77 -3.85 -4.43
N VAL A 13 -3.81 -4.76 -4.65
CA VAL A 13 -2.58 -4.43 -5.38
C VAL A 13 -2.90 -3.99 -6.81
N ALA A 14 -3.85 -4.63 -7.48
CA ALA A 14 -4.29 -4.22 -8.81
C ALA A 14 -4.82 -2.79 -8.81
N ALA A 15 -5.59 -2.40 -7.79
CA ALA A 15 -6.10 -1.04 -7.67
C ALA A 15 -4.96 -0.01 -7.50
N PHE A 16 -3.93 -0.35 -6.71
CA PHE A 16 -2.73 0.48 -6.60
C PHE A 16 -2.03 0.63 -7.95
N ASN A 17 -1.87 -0.47 -8.68
CA ASN A 17 -1.20 -0.46 -9.99
C ASN A 17 -2.00 0.29 -11.06
N GLU A 18 -3.31 0.36 -10.93
CA GLU A 18 -4.17 1.18 -11.80
C GLU A 18 -4.06 2.67 -11.47
N HIS A 19 -3.44 3.03 -10.34
CA HIS A 19 -3.35 4.40 -9.83
C HIS A 19 -4.74 5.02 -9.58
N ASP A 20 -5.69 4.20 -9.20
CA ASP A 20 -7.07 4.63 -8.92
C ASP A 20 -7.22 4.86 -7.41
N ALA A 21 -6.97 6.09 -6.97
CA ALA A 21 -7.01 6.45 -5.55
C ALA A 21 -8.39 6.19 -4.93
N GLU A 22 -9.47 6.45 -5.67
CA GLU A 22 -10.83 6.21 -5.17
C GLU A 22 -11.07 4.73 -4.93
N LYS A 23 -10.64 3.88 -5.88
CA LYS A 23 -10.79 2.44 -5.75
C LYS A 23 -9.95 1.90 -4.60
N VAL A 24 -8.70 2.37 -4.46
CA VAL A 24 -7.84 1.96 -3.35
C VAL A 24 -8.49 2.33 -2.01
N VAL A 25 -8.98 3.57 -1.88
CA VAL A 25 -9.59 4.05 -0.63
C VAL A 25 -10.83 3.23 -0.27
N SER A 26 -11.57 2.73 -1.26
CA SER A 26 -12.75 1.89 -1.01
C SER A 26 -12.41 0.60 -0.24
N PHE A 27 -11.15 0.14 -0.29
CA PHE A 27 -10.70 -1.02 0.47
C PHE A 27 -10.30 -0.67 1.91
N PHE A 28 -10.11 0.61 2.24
CA PHE A 28 -9.70 1.03 3.58
C PHE A 28 -10.88 1.19 4.52
N HIS A 29 -10.66 0.82 5.78
CA HIS A 29 -11.58 1.15 6.87
C HIS A 29 -11.62 2.67 7.06
N MET A 30 -12.72 3.21 7.59
CA MET A 30 -12.84 4.65 7.85
C MET A 30 -11.72 5.18 8.74
N GLU A 31 -11.26 4.35 9.68
CA GLU A 31 -10.16 4.67 10.60
C GLU A 31 -8.81 4.12 10.09
N GLY A 32 -8.74 3.78 8.81
CA GLY A 32 -7.56 3.13 8.23
C GLY A 32 -6.32 3.99 8.30
N GLU A 33 -5.17 3.31 8.35
CA GLU A 33 -3.85 3.94 8.42
C GLU A 33 -2.97 3.47 7.26
N LEU A 34 -2.27 4.42 6.66
CA LEU A 34 -1.27 4.17 5.63
C LEU A 34 0.07 4.67 6.18
N ILE A 35 1.05 3.77 6.29
CA ILE A 35 2.38 4.11 6.80
C ILE A 35 3.38 3.88 5.68
N SER A 36 4.06 4.95 5.26
CA SER A 36 5.03 4.89 4.16
C SER A 36 6.33 4.22 4.58
N ALA A 37 7.14 3.83 3.57
CA ALA A 37 8.42 3.17 3.81
C ALA A 37 9.49 4.11 4.37
N SER A 38 9.29 5.42 4.28
CA SER A 38 10.30 6.40 4.68
C SER A 38 9.69 7.53 5.49
N GLY A 39 10.55 8.29 6.17
CA GLY A 39 10.14 9.39 7.04
C GLY A 39 9.91 8.95 8.48
N GLY A 40 9.38 9.85 9.30
CA GLY A 40 9.00 9.55 10.68
C GLY A 40 10.12 9.00 11.56
N ASN A 41 11.36 9.48 11.37
CA ASN A 41 12.53 9.01 12.11
C ASN A 41 12.74 7.49 11.97
N GLY A 42 12.56 6.97 10.76
CA GLY A 42 12.72 5.56 10.47
C GLY A 42 11.47 4.70 10.70
N ARG A 43 10.39 5.31 11.15
CA ARG A 43 9.13 4.59 11.42
C ARG A 43 8.10 4.71 10.30
N GLY A 44 8.42 5.50 9.25
CA GLY A 44 7.50 5.84 8.18
C GLY A 44 6.60 7.01 8.55
N THR A 45 5.94 7.56 7.54
CA THR A 45 4.99 8.66 7.71
C THR A 45 3.58 8.08 7.82
N LEU A 46 2.89 8.40 8.90
CA LEU A 46 1.51 7.95 9.14
C LEU A 46 0.52 8.89 8.48
N THR A 47 -0.39 8.32 7.69
CA THR A 47 -1.56 9.01 7.15
C THR A 47 -2.80 8.27 7.64
N LYS A 48 -3.71 8.96 8.29
CA LYS A 48 -4.89 8.33 8.89
C LYS A 48 -6.19 8.88 8.32
N GLY A 49 -7.11 7.97 8.05
CA GLY A 49 -8.45 8.26 7.54
C GLY A 49 -8.51 8.30 6.03
N ARG A 50 -9.70 7.99 5.48
CA ARG A 50 -9.88 7.85 4.03
C ARG A 50 -9.56 9.12 3.25
N ASP A 51 -9.97 10.28 3.74
CA ASP A 51 -9.75 11.53 3.00
C ASP A 51 -8.25 11.86 2.89
N ALA A 52 -7.52 11.73 4.01
CA ALA A 52 -6.08 11.97 4.02
C ALA A 52 -5.34 10.93 3.18
N ILE A 53 -5.75 9.67 3.23
CA ILE A 53 -5.15 8.59 2.42
C ILE A 53 -5.38 8.86 0.93
N ARG A 54 -6.59 9.27 0.55
CA ARG A 54 -6.91 9.62 -0.84
C ARG A 54 -5.96 10.69 -1.37
N GLU A 55 -5.78 11.76 -0.62
CA GLU A 55 -4.90 12.86 -1.03
C GLU A 55 -3.44 12.42 -1.10
N ALA A 56 -2.97 11.61 -0.15
CA ALA A 56 -1.62 11.07 -0.17
C ALA A 56 -1.37 10.18 -1.39
N LEU A 57 -2.35 9.33 -1.74
CA LEU A 57 -2.24 8.45 -2.91
C LEU A 57 -2.25 9.26 -4.22
N LYS A 58 -3.11 10.26 -4.34
CA LYS A 58 -3.13 11.14 -5.52
C LYS A 58 -1.78 11.81 -5.70
N ALA A 59 -1.20 12.33 -4.63
CA ALA A 59 0.12 12.96 -4.67
C ALA A 59 1.20 11.96 -5.09
N ARG A 60 1.16 10.73 -4.56
CA ARG A 60 2.11 9.68 -4.90
C ARG A 60 2.02 9.30 -6.38
N PHE A 61 0.83 9.10 -6.91
CA PHE A 61 0.63 8.70 -8.30
C PHE A 61 0.98 9.84 -9.26
N THR A 62 0.80 11.10 -8.85
CA THR A 62 1.22 12.26 -9.63
C THR A 62 2.74 12.39 -9.64
N ALA A 63 3.38 12.20 -8.49
CA ALA A 63 4.83 12.34 -8.35
C ALA A 63 5.59 11.23 -9.09
N SER A 64 5.04 10.02 -9.15
CA SER A 64 5.65 8.87 -9.83
C SER A 64 4.59 8.16 -10.68
N PRO A 65 4.27 8.73 -11.89
CA PRO A 65 3.18 8.20 -12.72
C PRO A 65 3.41 6.79 -13.24
N ASP A 66 4.65 6.30 -13.19
CA ASP A 66 5.03 4.95 -13.65
C ASP A 66 5.19 3.94 -12.51
N ILE A 67 4.82 4.30 -11.28
CA ILE A 67 5.02 3.39 -10.15
C ILE A 67 4.20 2.11 -10.32
N GLN A 68 4.86 0.96 -10.15
CA GLN A 68 4.24 -0.36 -10.22
C GLN A 68 4.77 -1.26 -9.11
N TRP A 69 3.88 -2.07 -8.56
CA TRP A 69 4.19 -3.11 -7.59
C TRP A 69 4.05 -4.45 -8.30
N MET A 70 5.15 -5.20 -8.40
CA MET A 70 5.24 -6.41 -9.23
C MET A 70 5.67 -7.60 -8.39
N GLU A 71 5.53 -8.80 -8.95
CA GLU A 71 6.02 -10.05 -8.37
C GLU A 71 5.43 -10.30 -6.98
N GLY A 72 4.15 -9.94 -6.80
CA GLY A 72 3.48 -10.01 -5.51
C GLY A 72 3.31 -11.43 -5.00
N LYS A 73 3.55 -11.62 -3.70
CA LYS A 73 3.31 -12.87 -3.01
C LYS A 73 2.82 -12.57 -1.61
N SER A 74 1.70 -13.17 -1.22
CA SER A 74 1.07 -12.87 0.05
C SER A 74 0.96 -14.09 0.96
N TRP A 75 1.07 -13.82 2.26
CA TRP A 75 0.81 -14.79 3.33
C TRP A 75 -0.26 -14.19 4.24
N ILE A 76 -1.17 -15.03 4.70
CA ILE A 76 -2.30 -14.60 5.54
C ILE A 76 -2.26 -15.36 6.86
N ALA A 77 -2.48 -14.63 7.96
CA ALA A 77 -2.61 -15.19 9.29
C ALA A 77 -3.75 -14.46 10.00
N ALA A 78 -4.94 -15.09 10.04
CA ALA A 78 -6.17 -14.52 10.61
C ALA A 78 -6.52 -13.16 9.95
N SER A 79 -6.54 -12.06 10.70
CA SER A 79 -6.85 -10.73 10.19
C SER A 79 -5.62 -9.95 9.75
N GLN A 80 -4.46 -10.61 9.66
CA GLN A 80 -3.20 -9.98 9.27
C GLN A 80 -2.64 -10.67 8.02
N ALA A 81 -1.83 -9.94 7.27
CA ALA A 81 -1.20 -10.48 6.07
C ALA A 81 0.11 -9.77 5.80
N VAL A 82 0.95 -10.40 4.98
CA VAL A 82 2.16 -9.79 4.43
C VAL A 82 2.13 -10.01 2.92
N THR A 83 2.42 -8.95 2.16
CA THR A 83 2.61 -9.06 0.71
C THR A 83 4.02 -8.60 0.38
N GLU A 84 4.85 -9.51 -0.17
CA GLU A 84 6.14 -9.14 -0.74
C GLU A 84 5.93 -8.65 -2.18
N PHE A 85 6.78 -7.72 -2.61
CA PHE A 85 6.72 -7.18 -3.97
C PHE A 85 8.07 -6.61 -4.39
N ARG A 86 8.18 -6.32 -5.68
CA ARG A 86 9.20 -5.46 -6.25
C ARG A 86 8.50 -4.17 -6.68
N VAL A 87 8.95 -3.04 -6.19
CA VAL A 87 8.40 -1.74 -6.56
C VAL A 87 9.37 -1.00 -7.46
N VAL A 88 8.86 -0.49 -8.58
CA VAL A 88 9.66 0.29 -9.55
C VAL A 88 8.95 1.60 -9.82
N ALA A 89 9.72 2.68 -9.93
CA ALA A 89 9.19 4.01 -10.21
C ALA A 89 10.30 4.94 -10.68
N THR A 90 9.90 6.00 -11.39
CA THR A 90 10.75 7.17 -11.61
C THR A 90 10.36 8.21 -10.55
N LEU A 91 11.35 8.70 -9.81
CA LEU A 91 11.15 9.68 -8.76
C LEU A 91 11.08 11.10 -9.34
N PRO A 92 10.50 12.08 -8.60
CA PRO A 92 10.39 13.46 -9.11
C PRO A 92 11.72 14.11 -9.53
N ASP A 93 12.83 13.68 -8.91
CA ASP A 93 14.17 14.19 -9.25
C ASP A 93 14.80 13.47 -10.45
N GLY A 94 14.08 12.53 -11.08
CA GLY A 94 14.57 11.73 -12.19
C GLY A 94 15.31 10.46 -11.77
N GLY A 95 15.52 10.25 -10.46
CA GLY A 95 16.11 9.03 -9.95
C GLY A 95 15.19 7.83 -10.12
N LYS A 96 15.75 6.63 -9.96
CA LYS A 96 14.97 5.39 -10.09
C LYS A 96 14.81 4.72 -8.75
N LEU A 97 13.58 4.26 -8.47
CA LEU A 97 13.29 3.34 -7.39
C LEU A 97 13.13 1.96 -8.01
N ASP A 98 13.86 0.98 -7.48
CA ASP A 98 13.74 -0.42 -7.90
C ASP A 98 14.22 -1.26 -6.73
N VAL A 99 13.29 -1.63 -5.85
CA VAL A 99 13.63 -2.34 -4.61
C VAL A 99 12.60 -3.43 -4.33
N LEU A 100 13.04 -4.42 -3.55
CA LEU A 100 12.13 -5.37 -2.94
C LEU A 100 11.58 -4.76 -1.65
N GLY A 101 10.34 -5.08 -1.35
CA GLY A 101 9.71 -4.60 -0.15
C GLY A 101 8.56 -5.49 0.28
N CYS A 102 7.89 -5.07 1.34
CA CYS A 102 6.67 -5.74 1.76
C CYS A 102 5.72 -4.76 2.43
N ASP A 103 4.44 -5.11 2.34
CA ASP A 103 3.38 -4.47 3.11
C ASP A 103 2.97 -5.42 4.22
N VAL A 104 2.93 -4.90 5.44
CA VAL A 104 2.34 -5.61 6.58
C VAL A 104 0.94 -5.05 6.77
N TRP A 105 -0.05 -5.92 6.61
CA TRP A 105 -1.46 -5.55 6.61
C TRP A 105 -2.15 -5.97 7.88
N GLU A 106 -3.04 -5.12 8.37
CA GLU A 106 -4.03 -5.47 9.39
C GLU A 106 -5.40 -5.12 8.83
N PHE A 107 -6.37 -6.02 9.00
CA PHE A 107 -7.72 -5.86 8.48
C PHE A 107 -8.75 -5.87 9.60
N SER A 108 -9.84 -5.15 9.37
CA SER A 108 -11.08 -5.28 10.12
C SER A 108 -12.13 -5.79 9.13
N GLY A 109 -12.48 -7.09 9.23
CA GLY A 109 -13.25 -7.74 8.19
C GLY A 109 -12.49 -7.75 6.87
N ASP A 110 -13.09 -7.21 5.82
CA ASP A 110 -12.48 -7.09 4.50
C ASP A 110 -11.92 -5.67 4.23
N LYS A 111 -11.85 -4.83 5.26
CA LYS A 111 -11.34 -3.46 5.12
C LYS A 111 -9.97 -3.33 5.76
N ILE A 112 -9.08 -2.60 5.08
CA ILE A 112 -7.71 -2.37 5.55
C ILE A 112 -7.76 -1.42 6.74
N LEU A 113 -7.28 -1.91 7.89
CA LEU A 113 -7.12 -1.09 9.08
C LEU A 113 -5.74 -0.43 9.11
N ARG A 114 -4.72 -1.14 8.63
CA ARG A 114 -3.37 -0.61 8.53
C ARG A 114 -2.62 -1.25 7.38
N LYS A 115 -1.94 -0.41 6.59
CA LYS A 115 -0.96 -0.82 5.57
C LYS A 115 0.38 -0.21 5.94
N ASN A 116 1.33 -1.03 6.34
CA ASN A 116 2.65 -0.58 6.77
C ASN A 116 3.70 -1.11 5.79
N THR A 117 4.38 -0.21 5.09
CA THR A 117 5.30 -0.55 4.00
C THR A 117 6.75 -0.51 4.47
N TYR A 118 7.50 -1.53 4.10
CA TYR A 118 8.94 -1.64 4.33
C TYR A 118 9.65 -1.88 3.00
N TYR A 119 10.77 -1.20 2.80
CA TYR A 119 11.62 -1.43 1.63
C TYR A 119 12.95 -2.01 2.07
N LYS A 120 13.48 -2.89 1.23
CA LYS A 120 14.83 -3.43 1.40
C LYS A 120 15.80 -2.49 0.68
N GLN A 121 16.54 -1.72 1.47
CA GLN A 121 17.47 -0.72 0.94
C GLN A 121 18.83 -0.82 1.61
#